data_f8dda4b9d7c799442875347fbb3297f8
#
_entry.id   f8dda4b9d7c799442875347fbb3297f8
#
_cell.length_a   1.000
_cell.length_b   1.000
_cell.length_c   1.000
_cell.angle_alpha   90.00
_cell.angle_beta   90.00
_cell.angle_gamma   90.00
#
_symmetry.space_group_name_H-M   'P 1'
#
loop_
_entity.id
_entity.type
_entity.pdbx_description
1 polymer ?
#
loop_
_entity_poly.entity_id
_entity_poly.type
_entity_poly.pdbx_seq_one_letter_code
_entity_poly.pdbx_strand_id
1 'polypeptide(L)' 'MITKESIEERKQVLLNDIQTVKQRLTEYKQKKVEDTALVNALTGALQQCDVFLKEYENPPDEELDEG' A
#
# COMPACT_ATOMS: atom_id res chain seq x y z
N MET A 1 45.87 -0.30 13.74
CA MET A 1 45.63 -0.40 15.20
C MET A 1 44.29 0.23 15.55
N ILE A 2 43.55 -0.44 16.39
CA ILE A 2 42.24 0.07 16.80
C ILE A 2 42.45 1.05 17.94
N THR A 3 41.95 2.26 17.76
CA THR A 3 42.03 3.31 18.78
C THR A 3 40.65 3.65 19.24
N LYS A 4 40.60 4.34 20.38
CA LYS A 4 39.33 4.83 20.90
C LYS A 4 38.63 5.70 19.86
N GLU A 5 39.41 6.54 19.19
CA GLU A 5 38.83 7.43 18.19
C GLU A 5 38.26 6.69 17.03
N SER A 6 38.93 5.63 16.56
CA SER A 6 38.42 4.87 15.43
C SER A 6 37.14 4.13 15.82
N ILE A 7 37.04 3.68 17.06
CA ILE A 7 35.83 3.05 17.56
C ILE A 7 34.69 4.05 17.63
N GLU A 8 34.97 5.25 18.09
CA GLU A 8 33.95 6.27 18.19
C GLU A 8 33.44 6.71 16.80
N GLU A 9 34.34 6.80 15.83
CA GLU A 9 33.97 7.12 14.48
C GLU A 9 33.08 6.04 13.89
N ARG A 10 33.46 4.80 14.13
CA ARG A 10 32.66 3.67 13.64
C ARG A 10 31.29 3.67 14.28
N LYS A 11 31.25 3.94 15.58
CA LYS A 11 29.99 4.01 16.29
C LYS A 11 29.07 5.08 15.69
N GLN A 12 29.64 6.23 15.35
CA GLN A 12 28.86 7.31 14.79
C GLN A 12 28.27 6.93 13.44
N VAL A 13 29.06 6.26 12.60
CA VAL A 13 28.59 5.81 11.30
C VAL A 13 27.45 4.82 11.49
N LEU A 14 27.61 3.88 12.42
CA LEU A 14 26.57 2.90 12.67
C LEU A 14 25.28 3.53 13.15
N LEU A 15 25.37 4.53 14.02
CA LEU A 15 24.19 5.22 14.51
C LEU A 15 23.49 5.95 13.37
N ASN A 16 24.25 6.59 12.50
CA ASN A 16 23.66 7.27 11.36
C ASN A 16 22.98 6.29 10.42
N ASP A 17 23.61 5.14 10.19
CA ASP A 17 23.04 4.13 9.32
C ASP A 17 21.75 3.57 9.90
N ILE A 18 21.73 3.31 11.21
CA ILE A 18 20.52 2.82 11.87
C ILE A 18 19.38 3.82 11.70
N GLN A 19 19.70 5.08 11.90
CA GLN A 19 18.67 6.11 11.78
C GLN A 19 18.10 6.18 10.35
N THR A 20 18.99 6.09 9.36
CA THR A 20 18.58 6.12 7.97
C THR A 20 17.68 4.94 7.65
N VAL A 21 18.04 3.75 8.11
CA VAL A 21 17.24 2.56 7.84
C VAL A 21 15.90 2.63 8.55
N LYS A 22 15.88 3.14 9.78
CA LYS A 22 14.62 3.31 10.49
C LYS A 22 13.69 4.26 9.76
N GLN A 23 14.24 5.31 9.19
CA GLN A 23 13.45 6.26 8.44
C GLN A 23 12.85 5.62 7.21
N ARG A 24 13.62 4.82 6.49
CA ARG A 24 13.12 4.08 5.35
C ARG A 24 11.98 3.14 5.75
N LEU A 25 12.16 2.49 6.90
CA LEU A 25 11.13 1.56 7.36
C LEU A 25 9.82 2.28 7.66
N THR A 26 9.91 3.47 8.24
CA THR A 26 8.74 4.28 8.49
C THR A 26 8.06 4.66 7.19
N GLU A 27 8.84 5.05 6.19
CA GLU A 27 8.30 5.41 4.88
C GLU A 27 7.64 4.22 4.20
N TYR A 28 8.24 3.04 4.33
CA TYR A 28 7.63 1.83 3.78
C TYR A 28 6.29 1.53 4.42
N LYS A 29 6.21 1.67 5.74
CA LYS A 29 4.96 1.42 6.44
C LYS A 29 3.88 2.39 5.99
N GLN A 30 4.24 3.65 5.84
CA GLN A 30 3.32 4.67 5.37
C GLN A 30 2.84 4.35 3.97
N LYS A 31 3.76 4.01 3.09
CA LYS A 31 3.41 3.69 1.71
C LYS A 31 2.55 2.44 1.64
N LYS A 32 2.85 1.46 2.48
CA LYS A 32 2.06 0.24 2.51
C LYS A 32 0.61 0.53 2.90
N VAL A 33 0.41 1.40 3.87
CA VAL A 33 -0.93 1.79 4.28
C VAL A 33 -1.67 2.48 3.14
N GLU A 34 -0.99 3.41 2.47
CA GLU A 34 -1.58 4.13 1.36
C GLU A 34 -1.93 3.20 0.21
N ASP A 35 -1.01 2.32 -0.13
CA ASP A 35 -1.22 1.41 -1.24
C ASP A 35 -2.32 0.40 -0.93
N THR A 36 -2.40 -0.04 0.32
CA THR A 36 -3.46 -0.95 0.73
C THR A 36 -4.83 -0.28 0.58
N ALA A 37 -4.92 0.97 1.00
CA ALA A 37 -6.16 1.72 0.85
C ALA A 37 -6.52 1.88 -0.63
N LEU A 38 -5.52 2.14 -1.46
CA LEU A 38 -5.74 2.30 -2.88
C LEU A 38 -6.21 1.00 -3.53
N VAL A 39 -5.60 -0.12 -3.16
CA VAL A 39 -6.04 -1.42 -3.68
C VAL A 39 -7.50 -1.68 -3.30
N ASN A 40 -7.86 -1.36 -2.06
CA ASN A 40 -9.23 -1.57 -1.62
C ASN A 40 -10.21 -0.69 -2.41
N ALA A 41 -9.85 0.56 -2.65
CA ALA A 41 -10.70 1.46 -3.41
C ALA A 41 -10.85 0.99 -4.86
N LEU A 42 -9.75 0.56 -5.48
CA LEU A 42 -9.79 0.10 -6.84
C LEU A 42 -10.57 -1.21 -6.97
N THR A 43 -10.43 -2.08 -5.99
CA THR A 43 -11.19 -3.33 -5.96
C THR A 43 -12.68 -3.05 -5.87
N GLY A 44 -13.07 -2.08 -5.03
CA GLY A 44 -14.47 -1.68 -4.94
C GLY A 44 -15.00 -1.14 -6.25
N ALA A 45 -14.20 -0.32 -6.92
CA ALA A 45 -14.61 0.22 -8.21
C ALA A 45 -14.76 -0.88 -9.26
N LEU A 46 -13.87 -1.86 -9.22
CA LEU A 46 -13.96 -2.98 -10.15
C LEU A 46 -15.23 -3.79 -9.91
N GLN A 47 -15.54 -4.06 -8.65
CA GLN A 47 -16.76 -4.78 -8.32
C GLN A 47 -17.99 -4.03 -8.77
N GLN A 48 -17.98 -2.72 -8.67
CA GLN A 48 -19.09 -1.90 -9.11
C GLN A 48 -19.28 -2.05 -10.63
N CYS A 49 -18.20 -2.06 -11.38
CA CYS A 49 -18.26 -2.26 -12.81
C CYS A 49 -18.85 -3.63 -13.14
N ASP A 50 -18.46 -4.65 -12.40
CA ASP A 50 -18.98 -5.99 -12.63
C ASP A 50 -20.48 -6.04 -12.37
N VAL A 51 -20.93 -5.39 -11.35
CA VAL A 51 -22.36 -5.33 -11.04
C VAL A 51 -23.12 -4.65 -12.17
N PHE A 52 -22.61 -3.51 -12.64
CA PHE A 52 -23.26 -2.80 -13.71
C PHE A 52 -23.28 -3.63 -15.01
N LEU A 53 -22.20 -4.34 -15.28
CA LEU A 53 -22.17 -5.18 -16.48
C LEU A 53 -23.19 -6.30 -16.40
N LYS A 54 -23.36 -6.89 -15.22
CA LYS A 54 -24.36 -7.91 -15.06
C LYS A 54 -25.75 -7.37 -15.27
N GLU A 55 -26.02 -6.19 -14.77
CA GLU A 55 -27.32 -5.57 -14.95
C GLU A 55 -27.56 -5.21 -16.40
N TYR A 56 -26.51 -4.81 -17.09
CA TYR A 56 -26.63 -4.48 -18.49
C TYR A 56 -26.94 -5.71 -19.32
N GLU A 57 -26.31 -6.83 -18.99
CA GLU A 57 -26.49 -8.07 -19.74
C GLU A 57 -27.77 -8.79 -19.36
N ASN A 58 -28.19 -8.67 -18.13
CA ASN A 58 -29.39 -9.33 -17.63
C ASN A 58 -30.21 -8.39 -16.79
N PRO A 59 -30.83 -7.41 -17.42
CA PRO A 59 -31.60 -6.41 -16.64
C PRO A 59 -32.78 -7.10 -15.99
N PRO A 60 -32.93 -6.98 -14.69
CA PRO A 60 -34.04 -7.60 -13.99
C PRO A 60 -35.38 -7.07 -14.41
N ASP A 61 -35.42 -5.82 -14.79
CA ASP A 61 -36.71 -5.21 -15.12
C ASP A 61 -37.34 -5.78 -16.36
N GLU A 62 -36.54 -6.15 -17.28
CA GLU A 62 -37.09 -6.69 -18.50
C GLU A 62 -37.95 -7.87 -18.25
N GLU A 63 -37.53 -8.66 -17.28
CA GLU A 63 -38.27 -9.82 -16.98
C GLU A 63 -39.64 -9.49 -16.51
N LEU A 64 -39.71 -8.46 -15.73
CA LEU A 64 -40.99 -8.09 -15.16
C LEU A 64 -41.91 -7.51 -16.19
N ASP A 65 -41.33 -6.76 -17.07
CA ASP A 65 -42.14 -6.10 -18.06
C ASP A 65 -42.86 -7.03 -18.93
N GLU A 66 -42.31 -8.16 -19.08
CA GLU A 66 -42.94 -9.10 -19.95
C GLU A 66 -44.27 -9.49 -19.45
N GLY A 67 -44.37 -9.41 -18.21
CA GLY A 67 -45.64 -9.81 -17.60
C GLY A 67 -46.80 -9.20 -18.28
#